data_e505e8a757470e96e05fb8be103808d8
#
_entry.id   e505e8a757470e96e05fb8be103808d8
#
_cell.length_a   1.000
_cell.length_b   1.000
_cell.length_c   1.000
_cell.angle_alpha   90.00
_cell.angle_beta   90.00
_cell.angle_gamma   90.00
#
_symmetry.space_group_name_H-M   'P 1'
#
loop_
_entity.id
_entity.type
_entity.pdbx_description
1 polymer ?
#
loop_
_entity_poly.entity_id
_entity_poly.type
_entity_poly.pdbx_seq_one_letter_code
_entity_poly.pdbx_strand_id
1 'polypeptide(L)'
;MIESVLKASKIDKVLIATADGTDDSLSGDILDLQDCDSVTGIAILGDVTTTAVVTLKAYTGDEPALGDGAYETVTATVTADATSADNKLLVLDVIKPGKRYCRFDLVRATANAVVDGVIGLRYIFRTIPTTQGTDVVDSDINVN
;
A
#
# COMPACT_ATOMS: atom_id res chain seq x y z
N MET A 1 -5.60 19.02 -17.07
CA MET A 1 -6.73 19.07 -16.12
C MET A 1 -7.01 17.68 -15.60
N ILE A 2 -7.02 17.48 -14.30
CA ILE A 2 -7.46 16.23 -13.69
C ILE A 2 -8.95 16.33 -13.47
N GLU A 3 -9.64 15.39 -14.01
CA GLU A 3 -11.09 15.39 -13.93
C GLU A 3 -11.61 14.43 -12.87
N SER A 4 -10.85 13.36 -12.59
CA SER A 4 -11.25 12.38 -11.58
C SER A 4 -10.07 11.52 -11.15
N VAL A 5 -9.98 11.23 -9.86
CA VAL A 5 -9.02 10.27 -9.31
C VAL A 5 -9.21 8.90 -9.95
N LEU A 6 -10.44 8.44 -10.15
CA LEU A 6 -10.73 7.13 -10.74
C LEU A 6 -10.33 7.02 -12.21
N LYS A 7 -10.26 8.13 -12.93
CA LYS A 7 -9.78 8.17 -14.32
C LYS A 7 -8.27 8.24 -14.43
N ALA A 8 -7.60 8.78 -13.42
CA ALA A 8 -6.18 9.06 -13.43
C ALA A 8 -5.36 8.07 -12.57
N SER A 9 -6.00 7.16 -11.88
CA SER A 9 -5.36 6.19 -10.99
C SER A 9 -6.06 4.84 -11.02
N LYS A 10 -5.37 3.82 -10.48
CA LYS A 10 -5.96 2.52 -10.17
C LYS A 10 -5.82 2.22 -8.70
N ILE A 11 -6.89 1.71 -8.12
CA ILE A 11 -6.94 1.30 -6.73
C ILE A 11 -6.82 -0.22 -6.69
N ASP A 12 -5.84 -0.72 -5.96
CA ASP A 12 -5.58 -2.13 -5.79
C ASP A 12 -5.65 -2.50 -4.31
N LYS A 13 -6.25 -3.63 -4.00
CA LYS A 13 -6.15 -4.24 -2.69
C LYS A 13 -4.82 -4.97 -2.61
N VAL A 14 -3.94 -4.55 -1.72
CA VAL A 14 -2.58 -5.12 -1.59
C VAL A 14 -2.52 -6.15 -0.49
N LEU A 15 -3.20 -5.91 0.61
CA LEU A 15 -3.26 -6.82 1.74
C LEU A 15 -4.68 -6.82 2.33
N ILE A 16 -5.18 -8.01 2.64
CA ILE A 16 -6.47 -8.16 3.32
C ILE A 16 -6.33 -7.86 4.81
N ALA A 17 -7.47 -7.65 5.46
CA ALA A 17 -7.52 -7.49 6.92
C ALA A 17 -6.87 -8.69 7.61
N THR A 18 -6.04 -8.42 8.58
CA THR A 18 -5.29 -9.43 9.34
C THR A 18 -5.56 -9.24 10.83
N ALA A 19 -5.88 -10.33 11.48
CA ALA A 19 -6.14 -10.36 12.91
C ALA A 19 -4.94 -9.84 13.73
N ASP A 20 -5.21 -9.54 14.96
CA ASP A 20 -4.21 -9.10 15.93
C ASP A 20 -2.99 -10.03 15.97
N GLY A 21 -1.81 -9.45 15.99
CA GLY A 21 -0.56 -10.20 15.99
C GLY A 21 0.66 -9.30 16.16
N THR A 22 1.78 -9.93 16.44
CA THR A 22 3.08 -9.28 16.65
C THR A 22 4.22 -10.13 16.09
N ASP A 23 5.38 -9.50 15.91
CA ASP A 23 6.63 -10.15 15.47
C ASP A 23 6.48 -10.92 14.16
N ASP A 24 5.72 -10.37 13.22
CA ASP A 24 5.47 -10.93 11.91
C ASP A 24 5.68 -9.93 10.78
N SER A 25 5.75 -10.45 9.57
CA SER A 25 5.79 -9.67 8.34
C SER A 25 4.69 -10.16 7.40
N LEU A 26 3.80 -9.27 7.04
CA LEU A 26 2.69 -9.52 6.14
C LEU A 26 3.05 -9.02 4.74
N SER A 27 3.25 -9.95 3.82
CA SER A 27 3.59 -9.60 2.44
C SER A 27 2.34 -9.33 1.62
N GLY A 28 2.32 -8.19 0.97
CA GLY A 28 1.22 -7.80 0.09
C GLY A 28 1.35 -8.36 -1.33
N ASP A 29 0.32 -8.15 -2.13
CA ASP A 29 0.34 -8.49 -3.55
C ASP A 29 1.32 -7.63 -4.33
N ILE A 30 1.89 -8.19 -5.40
CA ILE A 30 2.83 -7.47 -6.26
C ILE A 30 2.05 -6.67 -7.29
N LEU A 31 2.35 -5.38 -7.38
CA LEU A 31 1.76 -4.46 -8.34
C LEU A 31 2.68 -4.27 -9.55
N ASP A 32 2.12 -4.38 -10.75
CA ASP A 32 2.83 -4.08 -12.00
C ASP A 32 2.68 -2.59 -12.33
N LEU A 33 3.80 -1.88 -12.41
CA LEU A 33 3.87 -0.46 -12.70
C LEU A 33 4.14 -0.17 -14.19
N GLN A 34 3.96 -1.14 -15.09
CA GLN A 34 4.30 -1.00 -16.51
C GLN A 34 3.72 0.26 -17.15
N ASP A 35 2.47 0.58 -16.84
CA ASP A 35 1.72 1.69 -17.45
C ASP A 35 1.63 2.93 -16.57
N CYS A 36 2.24 2.90 -15.39
CA CYS A 36 2.25 4.02 -14.44
C CYS A 36 3.65 4.23 -13.86
N ASP A 37 3.88 5.40 -13.31
CA ASP A 37 5.21 5.76 -12.82
C ASP A 37 5.32 5.77 -11.29
N SER A 38 4.21 5.70 -10.57
CA SER A 38 4.22 5.87 -9.12
C SER A 38 3.08 5.10 -8.44
N VAL A 39 3.29 4.77 -7.17
CA VAL A 39 2.29 4.06 -6.36
C VAL A 39 2.37 4.49 -4.90
N THR A 40 1.22 4.73 -4.29
CA THR A 40 1.09 5.00 -2.86
C THR A 40 0.53 3.76 -2.16
N GLY A 41 1.22 3.29 -1.12
CA GLY A 41 0.69 2.30 -0.20
C GLY A 41 0.00 2.97 0.99
N ILE A 42 -1.21 2.54 1.30
CA ILE A 42 -2.00 3.04 2.41
C ILE A 42 -2.39 1.86 3.29
N ALA A 43 -1.74 1.76 4.45
CA ALA A 43 -2.12 0.78 5.47
C ALA A 43 -3.17 1.38 6.39
N ILE A 44 -4.24 0.63 6.60
CA ILE A 44 -5.33 0.99 7.52
C ILE A 44 -5.10 0.19 8.79
N LEU A 45 -4.80 0.89 9.87
CA LEU A 45 -4.56 0.28 11.18
C LEU A 45 -5.87 0.24 11.96
N GLY A 46 -6.11 -0.87 12.64
CA GLY A 46 -7.19 -1.02 13.60
C GLY A 46 -6.71 -0.69 15.02
N ASP A 47 -6.93 -1.60 15.95
CA ASP A 47 -6.44 -1.47 17.33
C ASP A 47 -4.94 -1.76 17.39
N VAL A 48 -4.16 -0.83 17.92
CA VAL A 48 -2.70 -0.92 18.00
C VAL A 48 -2.26 -0.78 19.45
N THR A 49 -1.80 -1.88 20.00
CA THR A 49 -1.36 -1.92 21.40
C THR A 49 -0.20 -0.96 21.65
N THR A 50 -0.21 -0.30 22.79
CA THR A 50 0.88 0.55 23.27
C THR A 50 2.23 -0.16 23.13
N THR A 51 3.23 0.53 22.64
CA THR A 51 4.58 0.06 22.29
C THR A 51 4.69 -0.76 21.01
N ALA A 52 3.60 -1.13 20.34
CA ALA A 52 3.68 -1.79 19.03
C ALA A 52 4.42 -0.92 18.02
N VAL A 53 5.27 -1.55 17.24
CA VAL A 53 5.97 -0.93 16.13
C VAL A 53 5.40 -1.49 14.83
N VAL A 54 4.78 -0.64 14.03
CA VAL A 54 4.22 -1.02 12.74
C VAL A 54 4.98 -0.30 11.63
N THR A 55 5.52 -1.05 10.69
CA THR A 55 6.31 -0.52 9.59
C THR A 55 5.71 -0.97 8.26
N LEU A 56 5.34 -0.03 7.42
CA LEU A 56 5.00 -0.27 6.02
C LEU A 56 6.28 -0.11 5.19
N LYS A 57 6.61 -1.13 4.41
CA LYS A 57 7.81 -1.19 3.57
C LYS A 57 7.42 -1.33 2.11
N ALA A 58 8.16 -0.67 1.23
CA ALA A 58 8.03 -0.86 -0.21
C ALA A 58 9.26 -1.60 -0.75
N TYR A 59 9.01 -2.65 -1.50
CA TYR A 59 10.03 -3.40 -2.25
C TYR A 59 9.79 -3.22 -3.73
N THR A 60 10.86 -2.99 -4.49
CA THR A 60 10.79 -2.81 -5.93
C THR A 60 11.78 -3.72 -6.65
N GLY A 61 11.44 -4.14 -7.86
CA GLY A 61 12.27 -5.00 -8.69
C GLY A 61 11.80 -5.03 -10.14
N ASP A 62 12.57 -5.67 -11.01
CA ASP A 62 12.28 -5.79 -12.44
C ASP A 62 11.66 -7.16 -12.81
N GLU A 63 11.70 -8.12 -11.91
CA GLU A 63 11.09 -9.43 -12.12
C GLU A 63 9.70 -9.53 -11.49
N PRO A 64 8.74 -10.23 -12.13
CA PRO A 64 7.37 -10.32 -11.65
C PRO A 64 7.19 -10.87 -10.23
N ALA A 65 8.11 -11.75 -9.82
CA ALA A 65 8.10 -12.35 -8.49
C ALA A 65 9.05 -11.65 -7.52
N LEU A 66 9.65 -10.52 -7.91
CA LEU A 66 10.72 -9.84 -7.18
C LEU A 66 11.91 -10.78 -6.85
N GLY A 67 12.15 -11.76 -7.74
CA GLY A 67 13.22 -12.75 -7.58
C GLY A 67 14.61 -12.20 -7.87
N ASP A 68 14.70 -11.03 -8.47
CA ASP A 68 15.94 -10.30 -8.76
C ASP A 68 16.56 -9.62 -7.54
N GLY A 69 16.09 -9.96 -6.34
CA GLY A 69 16.51 -9.31 -5.11
C GLY A 69 15.75 -8.01 -4.92
N ALA A 70 14.51 -8.11 -4.48
CA ALA A 70 13.69 -6.95 -4.17
C ALA A 70 14.41 -6.01 -3.22
N TYR A 71 14.57 -4.77 -3.64
CA TYR A 71 15.22 -3.74 -2.83
C TYR A 71 14.17 -3.01 -2.00
N GLU A 72 14.40 -2.95 -0.70
CA GLU A 72 13.65 -2.06 0.19
C GLU A 72 13.93 -0.62 -0.22
N THR A 73 12.93 0.04 -0.74
CA THR A 73 13.10 1.38 -1.32
C THR A 73 12.86 2.46 -0.27
N VAL A 74 11.73 2.38 0.42
CA VAL A 74 11.31 3.33 1.44
C VAL A 74 10.45 2.65 2.50
N THR A 75 10.44 3.23 3.69
CA THR A 75 9.65 2.74 4.83
C THR A 75 8.93 3.87 5.53
N ALA A 76 7.76 3.56 6.08
CA ALA A 76 7.06 4.42 7.04
C ALA A 76 6.82 3.61 8.31
N THR A 77 7.22 4.16 9.45
CA THR A 77 7.14 3.46 10.73
C THR A 77 6.44 4.31 11.78
N VAL A 78 5.56 3.69 12.55
CA VAL A 78 4.99 4.26 13.76
C VAL A 78 5.31 3.37 14.95
N THR A 79 5.68 4.01 16.06
CA THR A 79 5.72 3.38 17.37
C THR A 79 4.55 3.91 18.18
N ALA A 80 3.63 3.03 18.54
CA ALA A 80 2.41 3.43 19.23
C ALA A 80 2.67 3.81 20.67
N ASP A 81 2.13 4.94 21.09
CA ASP A 81 1.95 5.29 22.48
C ASP A 81 0.44 5.33 22.80
N ALA A 82 0.03 4.79 23.90
CA ALA A 82 -1.38 4.70 24.28
C ALA A 82 -2.28 4.36 23.06
N THR A 83 -3.09 5.30 22.60
CA THR A 83 -3.99 5.13 21.45
C THR A 83 -3.57 5.92 20.21
N SER A 84 -2.31 6.33 20.13
CA SER A 84 -1.84 7.25 19.09
C SER A 84 -1.93 6.69 17.67
N ALA A 85 -1.87 5.37 17.51
CA ALA A 85 -1.92 4.70 16.22
C ALA A 85 -3.27 4.04 15.92
N ASP A 86 -4.20 4.00 16.89
CA ASP A 86 -5.49 3.34 16.71
C ASP A 86 -6.32 4.01 15.62
N ASN A 87 -6.84 3.20 14.72
CA ASN A 87 -7.69 3.66 13.62
C ASN A 87 -7.04 4.76 12.76
N LYS A 88 -5.71 4.69 12.60
CA LYS A 88 -4.93 5.64 11.80
C LYS A 88 -4.48 5.01 10.47
N LEU A 89 -4.00 5.85 9.60
CA LEU A 89 -3.41 5.44 8.34
C LEU A 89 -1.89 5.57 8.42
N LEU A 90 -1.20 4.57 7.87
CA LEU A 90 0.23 4.64 7.60
C LEU A 90 0.41 4.69 6.08
N VAL A 91 0.97 5.79 5.58
CA VAL A 91 1.02 6.07 4.15
C VAL A 91 2.46 6.13 3.68
N LEU A 92 2.73 5.48 2.55
CA LEU A 92 4.05 5.42 1.94
C LEU A 92 3.92 5.66 0.43
N ASP A 93 4.53 6.72 -0.07
CA ASP A 93 4.50 7.05 -1.48
C ASP A 93 5.81 6.71 -2.18
N VAL A 94 5.72 5.94 -3.26
CA VAL A 94 6.85 5.50 -4.08
C VAL A 94 6.76 6.19 -5.42
N ILE A 95 7.54 7.27 -5.58
CA ILE A 95 7.52 8.12 -6.77
C ILE A 95 8.65 7.69 -7.71
N LYS A 96 8.28 7.27 -8.91
CA LYS A 96 9.21 6.92 -10.00
C LYS A 96 10.34 6.01 -9.54
N PRO A 97 10.06 4.82 -9.02
CA PRO A 97 11.10 3.92 -8.50
C PRO A 97 12.08 3.44 -9.58
N GLY A 98 11.77 3.62 -10.87
CA GLY A 98 12.59 3.12 -11.97
C GLY A 98 12.55 1.60 -12.12
N LYS A 99 11.63 0.93 -11.44
CA LYS A 99 11.40 -0.51 -11.44
C LYS A 99 9.98 -0.82 -11.85
N ARG A 100 9.76 -1.98 -12.49
CA ARG A 100 8.45 -2.36 -12.99
C ARG A 100 7.50 -2.87 -11.92
N TYR A 101 8.00 -3.59 -10.93
CA TYR A 101 7.16 -4.23 -9.92
C TYR A 101 7.39 -3.61 -8.55
N CYS A 102 6.31 -3.47 -7.78
CA CYS A 102 6.33 -2.97 -6.42
C CYS A 102 5.45 -3.85 -5.52
N ARG A 103 5.92 -4.10 -4.30
CA ARG A 103 5.16 -4.79 -3.26
C ARG A 103 5.26 -4.00 -1.98
N PHE A 104 4.14 -3.87 -1.29
CA PHE A 104 4.11 -3.33 0.06
C PHE A 104 4.00 -4.46 1.07
N ASP A 105 4.94 -4.49 2.01
CA ASP A 105 4.92 -5.41 3.14
C ASP A 105 4.67 -4.61 4.42
N LEU A 106 3.94 -5.19 5.35
CA LEU A 106 3.69 -4.59 6.64
C LEU A 106 4.30 -5.46 7.73
N VAL A 107 5.16 -4.88 8.53
CA VAL A 107 5.86 -5.54 9.64
C VAL A 107 5.28 -5.06 10.95
N ARG A 108 4.94 -6.02 11.83
CA ARG A 108 4.48 -5.77 13.19
C ARG A 108 5.52 -6.28 14.17
N ALA A 109 5.86 -5.50 15.18
CA ALA A 109 6.87 -5.86 16.18
C ALA A 109 6.54 -5.29 17.56
N THR A 110 7.13 -5.85 18.56
CA THR A 110 7.14 -5.43 19.98
C THR A 110 5.82 -5.69 20.69
N ALA A 111 4.68 -5.36 20.13
CA ALA A 111 3.36 -5.61 20.68
C ALA A 111 2.34 -5.80 19.57
N ASN A 112 1.14 -6.22 19.92
CA ASN A 112 0.10 -6.56 18.97
C ASN A 112 -0.45 -5.36 18.20
N ALA A 113 -0.77 -5.57 16.94
CA ALA A 113 -1.46 -4.60 16.11
C ALA A 113 -2.42 -5.30 15.15
N VAL A 114 -3.62 -4.73 15.01
CA VAL A 114 -4.61 -5.11 14.01
C VAL A 114 -4.36 -4.30 12.74
N VAL A 115 -4.41 -4.96 11.60
CA VAL A 115 -4.33 -4.33 10.28
C VAL A 115 -5.62 -4.59 9.52
N ASP A 116 -6.36 -3.56 9.21
CA ASP A 116 -7.63 -3.68 8.48
C ASP A 116 -7.42 -3.84 6.97
N GLY A 117 -6.22 -3.64 6.50
CA GLY A 117 -5.80 -3.88 5.14
C GLY A 117 -4.78 -2.89 4.64
N VAL A 118 -4.26 -3.14 3.44
CA VAL A 118 -3.39 -2.21 2.72
C VAL A 118 -3.93 -2.02 1.31
N ILE A 119 -4.08 -0.77 0.93
CA ILE A 119 -4.51 -0.35 -0.40
C ILE A 119 -3.32 0.21 -1.15
N GLY A 120 -3.17 -0.15 -2.42
CA GLY A 120 -2.25 0.47 -3.36
C GLY A 120 -3.00 1.42 -4.30
N LEU A 121 -2.50 2.64 -4.43
CA LEU A 121 -3.00 3.62 -5.39
C LEU A 121 -1.92 3.85 -6.44
N ARG A 122 -2.06 3.24 -7.62
CA ARG A 122 -1.17 3.49 -8.77
C ARG A 122 -1.60 4.74 -9.50
N TYR A 123 -0.66 5.61 -9.83
CA TYR A 123 -0.95 6.90 -10.47
C TYR A 123 0.16 7.34 -11.45
N ILE A 124 -0.01 8.46 -12.10
CA ILE A 124 0.82 8.91 -13.23
C ILE A 124 0.79 7.86 -14.35
N PHE A 125 -0.42 7.55 -14.83
CA PHE A 125 -0.59 6.65 -15.95
C PHE A 125 -0.23 7.32 -17.28
N ARG A 126 0.38 6.54 -18.18
CA ARG A 126 0.73 6.98 -19.52
C ARG A 126 -0.50 7.11 -20.41
N THR A 127 -1.53 6.34 -20.12
CA THR A 127 -2.81 6.36 -20.82
C THR A 127 -3.94 6.56 -19.83
N ILE A 128 -4.73 7.59 -20.06
CA ILE A 128 -5.94 7.91 -19.28
C ILE A 128 -7.12 8.09 -20.24
N PRO A 129 -8.36 7.78 -19.84
CA PRO A 129 -8.76 7.29 -18.52
C PRO A 129 -8.31 5.86 -18.26
N THR A 130 -8.01 5.56 -17.01
CA THR A 130 -7.73 4.19 -16.55
C THR A 130 -9.04 3.44 -16.32
N THR A 131 -8.96 2.11 -16.40
CA THR A 131 -10.05 1.22 -15.97
C THR A 131 -9.65 0.55 -14.67
N GLN A 132 -10.52 0.59 -13.67
CA GLN A 132 -10.28 -0.07 -12.39
C GLN A 132 -10.19 -1.60 -12.58
N GLY A 133 -9.39 -2.23 -11.75
CA GLY A 133 -9.25 -3.69 -11.73
C GLY A 133 -10.37 -4.38 -10.94
N THR A 134 -10.25 -5.69 -10.82
CA THR A 134 -11.24 -6.55 -10.15
C THR A 134 -11.30 -6.35 -8.63
N ASP A 135 -10.31 -5.69 -8.04
CA ASP A 135 -10.32 -5.35 -6.61
C ASP A 135 -11.36 -4.28 -6.26
N VAL A 136 -11.85 -3.56 -7.26
CA VAL A 136 -12.90 -2.56 -7.10
C VAL A 136 -14.21 -3.17 -7.59
N VAL A 137 -15.12 -3.43 -6.66
CA VAL A 137 -16.42 -4.06 -6.97
C VAL A 137 -17.33 -3.12 -7.74
N ASP A 138 -17.32 -1.84 -7.38
CA ASP A 138 -18.10 -0.81 -8.04
C ASP A 138 -17.39 0.53 -7.92
N SER A 139 -17.52 1.37 -8.94
CA SER A 139 -16.98 2.73 -8.94
C SER A 139 -17.86 3.65 -9.76
N ASP A 140 -18.14 4.83 -9.26
CA ASP A 140 -18.93 5.84 -9.94
C ASP A 140 -18.22 7.20 -9.91
N ILE A 141 -18.51 8.01 -10.93
CA ILE A 141 -17.98 9.37 -11.07
C ILE A 141 -19.15 10.31 -11.23
N ASN A 142 -19.40 11.09 -10.18
CA ASN A 142 -20.42 12.14 -10.24
C ASN A 142 -19.76 13.45 -10.71
N VAL A 143 -20.32 14.00 -11.79
CA VAL A 143 -19.90 15.30 -12.36
C VAL A 143 -21.07 16.26 -12.24
N ASN A 144 -20.92 17.26 -11.39
CA ASN A 144 -21.89 18.35 -11.22
C ASN A 144 -21.58 19.52 -12.14
#